data_fde1655dadd0e71f53b6b07fa0a7b7bd
#
_entry.id   fde1655dadd0e71f53b6b07fa0a7b7bd
#
_cell.length_a   1.000
_cell.length_b   1.000
_cell.length_c   1.000
_cell.angle_alpha   90.00
_cell.angle_beta   90.00
_cell.angle_gamma   90.00
#
_symmetry.space_group_name_H-M   'P 1'
#
loop_
_entity.id
_entity.type
_entity.pdbx_description
1 polymer ?
#
loop_
_entity_poly.entity_id
_entity_poly.type
_entity_poly.pdbx_seq_one_letter_code
_entity_poly.pdbx_strand_id
1 'polypeptide(L)'
;PISVAVVGLGRSGYDIHIRRLRGDERFRIAAVTDLIGARSKEVQKEFGCQVFPDVDALLKGADAEAVIVATYSDTHAPISIQALKSGRAAICEKPIADSVADAKKMLSTAEKTGQKLLIHHNYRFFPETRHLLDVVQSKRIGEVFEIRMRALGFGRRYDWQTLRKFHGGVLNNTCPHFLDIGLRLLGSPVKEVFCDLRQIASFGDVEDHVKVLLRADNARVY
;
A
#
# COMPACT_ATOMS: atom_id res chain seq x y z
N PRO A 1 -13.14 -7.31 -19.79
CA PRO A 1 -12.52 -7.20 -18.47
C PRO A 1 -11.13 -6.61 -18.57
N ILE A 2 -10.74 -5.83 -17.56
CA ILE A 2 -9.38 -5.30 -17.43
C ILE A 2 -8.43 -6.47 -17.12
N SER A 3 -7.40 -6.64 -17.93
CA SER A 3 -6.39 -7.66 -17.70
C SER A 3 -5.33 -7.17 -16.71
N VAL A 4 -5.11 -7.93 -15.64
CA VAL A 4 -4.17 -7.57 -14.58
C VAL A 4 -3.06 -8.61 -14.42
N ALA A 5 -1.85 -8.15 -14.21
CA ALA A 5 -0.75 -8.97 -13.75
C ALA A 5 -0.49 -8.70 -12.25
N VAL A 6 -0.09 -9.72 -11.50
CA VAL A 6 0.21 -9.58 -10.06
C VAL A 6 1.65 -9.96 -9.80
N VAL A 7 2.40 -9.03 -9.21
CA VAL A 7 3.78 -9.20 -8.78
C VAL A 7 3.83 -9.30 -7.26
N GLY A 8 4.27 -10.45 -6.76
CA GLY A 8 4.23 -10.79 -5.34
C GLY A 8 2.91 -11.42 -4.92
N LEU A 9 2.97 -12.70 -4.51
CA LEU A 9 1.82 -13.52 -4.14
C LEU A 9 1.84 -13.89 -2.65
N GLY A 10 2.42 -13.01 -1.84
CA GLY A 10 2.34 -13.09 -0.39
C GLY A 10 0.92 -12.74 0.10
N ARG A 11 0.79 -12.51 1.41
CA ARG A 11 -0.49 -12.18 2.03
C ARG A 11 -1.24 -11.05 1.31
N SER A 12 -0.57 -9.94 0.97
CA SER A 12 -1.25 -8.82 0.27
C SER A 12 -1.63 -9.20 -1.16
N GLY A 13 -0.72 -9.78 -1.93
CA GLY A 13 -0.99 -10.13 -3.31
C GLY A 13 -2.09 -11.19 -3.45
N TYR A 14 -2.04 -12.24 -2.64
CA TYR A 14 -3.04 -13.30 -2.72
C TYR A 14 -4.34 -12.98 -1.95
N ASP A 15 -4.26 -12.70 -0.65
CA ASP A 15 -5.47 -12.58 0.18
C ASP A 15 -6.23 -11.26 -0.07
N ILE A 16 -5.52 -10.18 -0.42
CA ILE A 16 -6.15 -8.87 -0.62
C ILE A 16 -6.52 -8.68 -2.10
N HIS A 17 -5.58 -8.94 -3.03
CA HIS A 17 -5.85 -8.68 -4.45
C HIS A 17 -6.48 -9.87 -5.16
N ILE A 18 -5.79 -11.01 -5.26
CA ILE A 18 -6.29 -12.15 -6.05
C ILE A 18 -7.66 -12.62 -5.57
N ARG A 19 -7.84 -12.81 -4.26
CA ARG A 19 -9.14 -13.21 -3.71
C ARG A 19 -10.27 -12.22 -3.99
N ARG A 20 -9.98 -10.91 -4.07
CA ARG A 20 -10.98 -9.89 -4.38
C ARG A 20 -11.33 -9.83 -5.86
N LEU A 21 -10.40 -10.19 -6.73
CA LEU A 21 -10.63 -10.27 -8.16
C LEU A 21 -11.34 -11.56 -8.58
N ARG A 22 -11.35 -12.57 -7.71
CA ARG A 22 -12.02 -13.85 -7.96
C ARG A 22 -13.51 -13.62 -8.17
N GLY A 23 -14.02 -14.02 -9.33
CA GLY A 23 -15.43 -13.91 -9.68
C GLY A 23 -15.92 -12.51 -10.03
N ASP A 24 -15.02 -11.52 -10.09
CA ASP A 24 -15.36 -10.19 -10.59
C ASP A 24 -15.12 -10.13 -12.11
N GLU A 25 -16.20 -10.22 -12.87
CA GLU A 25 -16.17 -10.24 -14.35
C GLU A 25 -15.54 -9.00 -14.98
N ARG A 26 -15.36 -7.93 -14.24
CA ARG A 26 -14.70 -6.71 -14.71
C ARG A 26 -13.19 -6.90 -14.85
N PHE A 27 -12.62 -7.95 -14.25
CA PHE A 27 -11.18 -8.20 -14.21
C PHE A 27 -10.84 -9.61 -14.64
N ARG A 28 -9.64 -9.77 -15.19
CA ARG A 28 -9.03 -11.05 -15.53
C ARG A 28 -7.59 -11.08 -15.03
N ILE A 29 -7.24 -12.07 -14.23
CA ILE A 29 -5.85 -12.31 -13.84
C ILE A 29 -5.14 -12.92 -15.04
N ALA A 30 -4.30 -12.11 -15.70
CA ALA A 30 -3.61 -12.51 -16.94
C ALA A 30 -2.26 -13.17 -16.65
N ALA A 31 -1.53 -12.67 -15.67
CA ALA A 31 -0.17 -13.13 -15.39
C ALA A 31 0.20 -12.95 -13.92
N VAL A 32 1.12 -13.76 -13.44
CA VAL A 32 1.66 -13.65 -12.08
C VAL A 32 3.16 -13.94 -12.05
N THR A 33 3.84 -13.36 -11.05
CA THR A 33 5.21 -13.73 -10.67
C THR A 33 5.41 -13.59 -9.17
N ASP A 34 6.17 -14.48 -8.56
CA ASP A 34 6.60 -14.43 -7.15
C ASP A 34 7.99 -15.06 -7.03
N LEU A 35 8.79 -14.57 -6.07
CA LEU A 35 10.10 -15.16 -5.74
C LEU A 35 9.99 -16.63 -5.31
N ILE A 36 8.84 -17.02 -4.76
CA ILE A 36 8.53 -18.41 -4.40
C ILE A 36 7.67 -19.02 -5.51
N GLY A 37 8.32 -19.68 -6.47
CA GLY A 37 7.67 -20.22 -7.66
C GLY A 37 6.47 -21.16 -7.39
N ALA A 38 6.41 -21.82 -6.23
CA ALA A 38 5.27 -22.62 -5.82
C ALA A 38 3.97 -21.81 -5.75
N ARG A 39 4.02 -20.56 -5.23
CA ARG A 39 2.86 -19.66 -5.15
C ARG A 39 2.33 -19.30 -6.53
N SER A 40 3.20 -19.04 -7.49
CA SER A 40 2.80 -18.76 -8.88
C SER A 40 2.11 -19.93 -9.52
N LYS A 41 2.59 -21.17 -9.27
CA LYS A 41 1.96 -22.39 -9.77
C LYS A 41 0.57 -22.65 -9.17
N GLU A 42 0.37 -22.35 -7.88
CA GLU A 42 -0.94 -22.44 -7.23
C GLU A 42 -1.95 -21.49 -7.87
N VAL A 43 -1.57 -20.24 -8.08
CA VAL A 43 -2.42 -19.25 -8.74
C VAL A 43 -2.69 -19.64 -10.21
N GLN A 44 -1.68 -20.13 -10.92
CA GLN A 44 -1.85 -20.64 -12.29
C GLN A 44 -2.89 -21.77 -12.35
N LYS A 45 -2.80 -22.74 -11.43
CA LYS A 45 -3.75 -23.85 -11.36
C LYS A 45 -5.18 -23.38 -11.12
N GLU A 46 -5.35 -22.33 -10.34
CA GLU A 46 -6.65 -21.79 -9.97
C GLU A 46 -7.28 -20.92 -11.08
N PHE A 47 -6.48 -20.08 -11.73
CA PHE A 47 -6.96 -19.05 -12.66
C PHE A 47 -6.59 -19.27 -14.12
N GLY A 48 -5.77 -20.27 -14.45
CA GLY A 48 -5.28 -20.52 -15.80
C GLY A 48 -4.39 -19.40 -16.36
N CYS A 49 -3.84 -18.53 -15.50
CA CYS A 49 -3.04 -17.39 -15.89
C CYS A 49 -1.60 -17.78 -16.29
N GLN A 50 -0.90 -16.88 -16.98
CA GLN A 50 0.50 -17.07 -17.30
C GLN A 50 1.39 -16.91 -16.05
N VAL A 51 2.47 -17.67 -15.97
CA VAL A 51 3.50 -17.56 -14.93
C VAL A 51 4.81 -17.12 -15.56
N PHE A 52 5.43 -16.11 -14.96
CA PHE A 52 6.72 -15.61 -15.38
C PHE A 52 7.76 -15.79 -14.29
N PRO A 53 9.05 -15.99 -14.64
CA PRO A 53 10.11 -16.21 -13.67
C PRO A 53 10.44 -14.96 -12.85
N ASP A 54 10.24 -13.78 -13.43
CA ASP A 54 10.57 -12.48 -12.84
C ASP A 54 9.70 -11.34 -13.42
N VAL A 55 9.90 -10.14 -12.90
CA VAL A 55 9.18 -8.94 -13.30
C VAL A 55 9.49 -8.54 -14.75
N ASP A 56 10.75 -8.63 -15.15
CA ASP A 56 11.18 -8.23 -16.49
C ASP A 56 10.55 -9.10 -17.56
N ALA A 57 10.54 -10.42 -17.36
CA ALA A 57 9.88 -11.36 -18.23
C ALA A 57 8.36 -11.13 -18.27
N LEU A 58 7.75 -10.86 -17.11
CA LEU A 58 6.32 -10.55 -17.03
C LEU A 58 5.98 -9.27 -17.81
N LEU A 59 6.74 -8.20 -17.63
CA LEU A 59 6.49 -6.94 -18.32
C LEU A 59 6.74 -7.03 -19.84
N LYS A 60 7.58 -7.94 -20.30
CA LYS A 60 7.82 -8.17 -21.74
C LYS A 60 6.75 -9.08 -22.37
N GLY A 61 6.26 -10.08 -21.65
CA GLY A 61 5.47 -11.16 -22.24
C GLY A 61 3.99 -11.19 -21.83
N ALA A 62 3.59 -10.53 -20.76
CA ALA A 62 2.21 -10.60 -20.29
C ALA A 62 1.29 -9.66 -21.09
N ASP A 63 0.13 -10.18 -21.48
CA ASP A 63 -0.99 -9.40 -21.98
C ASP A 63 -1.82 -8.85 -20.82
N ALA A 64 -1.32 -7.78 -20.21
CA ALA A 64 -1.92 -7.12 -19.05
C ALA A 64 -1.93 -5.60 -19.21
N GLU A 65 -3.06 -4.98 -18.89
CA GLU A 65 -3.26 -3.52 -18.93
C GLU A 65 -2.78 -2.85 -17.63
N ALA A 66 -2.79 -3.59 -16.53
CA ALA A 66 -2.37 -3.10 -15.21
C ALA A 66 -1.49 -4.12 -14.49
N VAL A 67 -0.58 -3.61 -13.65
CA VAL A 67 0.29 -4.41 -12.80
C VAL A 67 0.01 -4.07 -11.34
N ILE A 68 -0.37 -5.07 -10.57
CA ILE A 68 -0.50 -4.98 -9.11
C ILE A 68 0.86 -5.32 -8.50
N VAL A 69 1.43 -4.39 -7.74
CA VAL A 69 2.72 -4.54 -7.06
C VAL A 69 2.46 -4.75 -5.58
N ALA A 70 2.63 -6.00 -5.13
CA ALA A 70 2.36 -6.44 -3.76
C ALA A 70 3.55 -7.19 -3.15
N THR A 71 4.73 -6.65 -3.38
CA THR A 71 6.03 -7.18 -2.99
C THR A 71 6.51 -6.64 -1.63
N TYR A 72 7.80 -6.72 -1.34
CA TYR A 72 8.41 -6.01 -0.21
C TYR A 72 8.42 -4.50 -0.47
N SER A 73 8.34 -3.70 0.59
CA SER A 73 8.19 -2.24 0.47
C SER A 73 9.31 -1.57 -0.32
N ASP A 74 10.55 -2.02 -0.15
CA ASP A 74 11.74 -1.53 -0.85
C ASP A 74 11.69 -1.72 -2.38
N THR A 75 10.84 -2.63 -2.86
CA THR A 75 10.69 -2.92 -4.29
C THR A 75 9.46 -2.24 -4.94
N HIS A 76 8.61 -1.57 -4.16
CA HIS A 76 7.40 -0.91 -4.67
C HIS A 76 7.71 0.12 -5.76
N ALA A 77 8.62 1.05 -5.49
CA ALA A 77 8.95 2.12 -6.42
C ALA A 77 9.62 1.59 -7.71
N PRO A 78 10.70 0.78 -7.66
CA PRO A 78 11.33 0.31 -8.89
C PRO A 78 10.39 -0.51 -9.77
N ILE A 79 9.59 -1.43 -9.21
CA ILE A 79 8.68 -2.25 -10.00
C ILE A 79 7.53 -1.42 -10.58
N SER A 80 6.94 -0.50 -9.82
CA SER A 80 5.90 0.38 -10.31
C SER A 80 6.39 1.28 -11.45
N ILE A 81 7.62 1.81 -11.34
CA ILE A 81 8.25 2.60 -12.40
C ILE A 81 8.47 1.77 -13.67
N GLN A 82 8.90 0.52 -13.54
CA GLN A 82 9.05 -0.39 -14.68
C GLN A 82 7.70 -0.66 -15.36
N ALA A 83 6.65 -0.93 -14.57
CA ALA A 83 5.29 -1.15 -15.08
C ALA A 83 4.78 0.07 -15.86
N LEU A 84 4.89 1.28 -15.30
CA LEU A 84 4.49 2.53 -15.96
C LEU A 84 5.26 2.75 -17.28
N LYS A 85 6.58 2.53 -17.27
CA LYS A 85 7.42 2.66 -18.48
C LYS A 85 7.10 1.61 -19.54
N SER A 86 6.56 0.46 -19.16
CA SER A 86 6.12 -0.57 -20.11
C SER A 86 4.73 -0.29 -20.70
N GLY A 87 4.14 0.88 -20.43
CA GLY A 87 2.84 1.28 -20.94
C GLY A 87 1.64 0.70 -20.16
N ARG A 88 1.85 0.25 -18.93
CA ARG A 88 0.82 -0.32 -18.08
C ARG A 88 0.49 0.57 -16.89
N ALA A 89 -0.76 0.54 -16.44
CA ALA A 89 -1.11 1.13 -15.15
C ALA A 89 -0.42 0.36 -14.01
N ALA A 90 -0.02 1.07 -12.95
CA ALA A 90 0.55 0.46 -11.76
C ALA A 90 -0.40 0.64 -10.56
N ILE A 91 -0.71 -0.47 -9.87
CA ILE A 91 -1.46 -0.49 -8.63
C ILE A 91 -0.48 -0.94 -7.55
N CYS A 92 0.00 0.00 -6.75
CA CYS A 92 1.04 -0.25 -5.76
C CYS A 92 0.46 -0.39 -4.35
N GLU A 93 0.90 -1.42 -3.62
CA GLU A 93 0.61 -1.54 -2.19
C GLU A 93 1.26 -0.40 -1.39
N LYS A 94 0.70 -0.16 -0.21
CA LYS A 94 1.29 0.78 0.74
C LYS A 94 2.45 0.11 1.53
N PRO A 95 3.45 0.86 1.96
CA PRO A 95 3.71 2.28 1.67
C PRO A 95 4.07 2.48 0.19
N ILE A 96 3.79 3.67 -0.34
CA ILE A 96 4.04 3.97 -1.77
C ILE A 96 5.50 3.73 -2.17
N ALA A 97 6.43 4.15 -1.32
CA ALA A 97 7.87 4.08 -1.55
C ALA A 97 8.62 4.28 -0.23
N ASP A 98 9.91 4.05 -0.24
CA ASP A 98 10.81 4.19 0.92
C ASP A 98 11.22 5.64 1.18
N SER A 99 11.13 6.48 0.17
CA SER A 99 11.52 7.88 0.24
C SER A 99 10.55 8.79 -0.52
N VAL A 100 10.53 10.06 -0.12
CA VAL A 100 9.81 11.10 -0.86
C VAL A 100 10.36 11.26 -2.27
N ALA A 101 11.67 11.07 -2.46
CA ALA A 101 12.30 11.15 -3.77
C ALA A 101 11.78 10.05 -4.71
N ASP A 102 11.68 8.81 -4.23
CA ASP A 102 11.15 7.70 -5.02
C ASP A 102 9.66 7.85 -5.29
N ALA A 103 8.87 8.31 -4.31
CA ALA A 103 7.47 8.63 -4.53
C ALA A 103 7.29 9.70 -5.63
N LYS A 104 8.08 10.77 -5.59
CA LYS A 104 8.07 11.81 -6.65
C LYS A 104 8.48 11.24 -8.01
N LYS A 105 9.45 10.31 -8.04
CA LYS A 105 9.87 9.63 -9.28
C LYS A 105 8.77 8.75 -9.85
N MET A 106 8.01 8.04 -9.01
CA MET A 106 6.85 7.27 -9.44
C MET A 106 5.79 8.19 -10.07
N LEU A 107 5.44 9.30 -9.39
CA LEU A 107 4.46 10.27 -9.89
C LEU A 107 4.90 10.90 -11.22
N SER A 108 6.14 11.38 -11.28
CA SER A 108 6.67 11.97 -12.53
C SER A 108 6.77 10.96 -13.68
N THR A 109 6.99 9.67 -13.37
CA THR A 109 6.97 8.61 -14.38
C THR A 109 5.55 8.40 -14.89
N ALA A 110 4.56 8.34 -14.01
CA ALA A 110 3.16 8.22 -14.41
C ALA A 110 2.73 9.37 -15.33
N GLU A 111 3.09 10.62 -14.97
CA GLU A 111 2.83 11.79 -15.80
C GLU A 111 3.49 11.70 -17.19
N LYS A 112 4.79 11.37 -17.24
CA LYS A 112 5.57 11.27 -18.48
C LYS A 112 5.08 10.16 -19.41
N THR A 113 4.58 9.06 -18.87
CA THR A 113 4.11 7.92 -19.66
C THR A 113 2.61 8.01 -19.98
N GLY A 114 1.88 8.93 -19.35
CA GLY A 114 0.43 9.00 -19.44
C GLY A 114 -0.29 7.82 -18.74
N GLN A 115 0.43 7.00 -17.99
CA GLN A 115 -0.11 5.82 -17.34
C GLN A 115 -0.63 6.15 -15.93
N LYS A 116 -1.61 5.39 -15.46
CA LYS A 116 -2.21 5.58 -14.13
C LYS A 116 -1.36 4.92 -13.05
N LEU A 117 -1.04 5.68 -12.00
CA LEU A 117 -0.47 5.18 -10.75
C LEU A 117 -1.54 5.25 -9.65
N LEU A 118 -1.88 4.11 -9.07
CA LEU A 118 -2.85 3.98 -7.99
C LEU A 118 -2.14 3.41 -6.76
N ILE A 119 -2.32 4.04 -5.61
CA ILE A 119 -1.81 3.52 -4.35
C ILE A 119 -2.95 2.88 -3.58
N HIS A 120 -2.74 1.64 -3.15
CA HIS A 120 -3.76 0.83 -2.50
C HIS A 120 -3.97 1.23 -1.03
N HIS A 121 -4.47 2.44 -0.80
CA HIS A 121 -4.96 2.89 0.50
C HIS A 121 -6.43 2.46 0.71
N ASN A 122 -6.64 1.16 0.86
CA ASN A 122 -7.96 0.54 0.94
C ASN A 122 -8.83 1.07 2.10
N TYR A 123 -8.26 1.48 3.22
CA TYR A 123 -8.99 2.04 4.36
C TYR A 123 -9.77 3.32 4.02
N ARG A 124 -9.36 4.06 2.98
CA ARG A 124 -10.14 5.20 2.47
C ARG A 124 -11.55 4.84 2.04
N PHE A 125 -11.76 3.61 1.64
CA PHE A 125 -13.01 3.13 1.05
C PHE A 125 -13.88 2.35 2.04
N PHE A 126 -13.41 2.16 3.26
CA PHE A 126 -14.21 1.52 4.30
C PHE A 126 -15.41 2.39 4.68
N PRO A 127 -16.60 1.81 4.89
CA PRO A 127 -17.82 2.55 5.23
C PRO A 127 -17.63 3.48 6.42
N GLU A 128 -16.95 2.99 7.48
CA GLU A 128 -16.66 3.75 8.69
C GLU A 128 -15.76 4.96 8.43
N THR A 129 -14.75 4.83 7.57
CA THR A 129 -13.88 5.95 7.20
C THR A 129 -14.66 7.01 6.41
N ARG A 130 -15.47 6.58 5.46
CA ARG A 130 -16.33 7.48 4.67
C ARG A 130 -17.34 8.21 5.55
N HIS A 131 -17.98 7.49 6.46
CA HIS A 131 -18.94 8.07 7.41
C HIS A 131 -18.26 9.09 8.32
N LEU A 132 -17.08 8.77 8.87
CA LEU A 132 -16.32 9.68 9.72
C LEU A 132 -15.94 10.98 8.98
N LEU A 133 -15.48 10.86 7.73
CA LEU A 133 -15.18 12.02 6.89
C LEU A 133 -16.43 12.88 6.65
N ASP A 134 -17.58 12.26 6.34
CA ASP A 134 -18.84 12.95 6.16
C ASP A 134 -19.28 13.71 7.42
N VAL A 135 -19.20 13.08 8.59
CA VAL A 135 -19.53 13.73 9.88
C VAL A 135 -18.69 14.97 10.14
N VAL A 136 -17.37 14.88 9.87
CA VAL A 136 -16.45 16.01 10.09
C VAL A 136 -16.68 17.11 9.04
N GLN A 137 -16.75 16.74 7.76
CA GLN A 137 -16.90 17.71 6.67
C GLN A 137 -18.26 18.44 6.69
N SER A 138 -19.31 17.75 7.13
CA SER A 138 -20.64 18.37 7.29
C SER A 138 -20.77 19.24 8.54
N LYS A 139 -19.71 19.33 9.36
CA LYS A 139 -19.67 20.09 10.62
C LYS A 139 -20.77 19.72 11.64
N ARG A 140 -21.35 18.53 11.53
CA ARG A 140 -22.40 18.05 12.46
C ARG A 140 -21.98 18.00 13.92
N ILE A 141 -20.68 17.89 14.16
CA ILE A 141 -20.08 17.88 15.52
C ILE A 141 -19.37 19.19 15.85
N GLY A 142 -19.55 20.25 15.05
CA GLY A 142 -18.86 21.52 15.20
C GLY A 142 -17.42 21.47 14.67
N GLU A 143 -16.58 22.39 15.16
CA GLU A 143 -15.18 22.47 14.76
C GLU A 143 -14.34 21.41 15.49
N VAL A 144 -13.63 20.60 14.72
CA VAL A 144 -12.74 19.57 15.27
C VAL A 144 -11.40 20.21 15.64
N PHE A 145 -11.03 20.14 16.90
CA PHE A 145 -9.76 20.66 17.42
C PHE A 145 -8.76 19.56 17.81
N GLU A 146 -9.22 18.33 17.94
CA GLU A 146 -8.36 17.18 18.26
C GLU A 146 -8.90 15.89 17.63
N ILE A 147 -7.99 15.08 17.09
CA ILE A 147 -8.28 13.76 16.53
C ILE A 147 -7.36 12.76 17.21
N ARG A 148 -7.91 11.75 17.87
CA ARG A 148 -7.15 10.65 18.47
C ARG A 148 -7.49 9.33 17.81
N MET A 149 -6.48 8.67 17.27
CA MET A 149 -6.61 7.36 16.66
C MET A 149 -5.70 6.36 17.37
N ARG A 150 -6.22 5.19 17.70
CA ARG A 150 -5.46 4.15 18.39
C ARG A 150 -5.71 2.81 17.73
N ALA A 151 -4.62 2.11 17.41
CA ALA A 151 -4.64 0.70 17.03
C ALA A 151 -3.84 -0.05 18.10
N LEU A 152 -4.52 -0.79 18.95
CA LEU A 152 -3.91 -1.47 20.07
C LEU A 152 -4.03 -2.98 19.89
N GLY A 153 -2.92 -3.67 20.09
CA GLY A 153 -2.84 -5.12 20.07
C GLY A 153 -1.47 -5.56 20.55
N PHE A 154 -1.39 -6.78 21.06
CA PHE A 154 -0.10 -7.38 21.39
C PHE A 154 0.17 -8.54 20.45
N GLY A 155 1.35 -8.49 19.80
CA GLY A 155 1.83 -9.57 18.94
C GLY A 155 3.34 -9.49 18.75
N ARG A 156 3.99 -10.64 18.82
CA ARG A 156 5.42 -10.76 18.50
C ARG A 156 5.56 -11.18 17.05
N ARG A 157 5.80 -10.22 16.17
CA ARG A 157 6.10 -10.52 14.77
C ARG A 157 7.52 -11.02 14.59
N TYR A 158 7.72 -11.86 13.57
CA TYR A 158 9.03 -12.41 13.20
C TYR A 158 9.18 -12.56 11.68
N ASP A 159 8.35 -11.84 10.91
CA ASP A 159 8.40 -11.83 9.45
C ASP A 159 9.26 -10.67 8.91
N TRP A 160 9.34 -10.54 7.60
CA TRP A 160 10.12 -9.51 6.91
C TRP A 160 9.74 -8.07 7.33
N GLN A 161 8.51 -7.84 7.79
CA GLN A 161 8.05 -6.53 8.25
C GLN A 161 8.67 -6.11 9.60
N THR A 162 9.47 -6.96 10.22
CA THR A 162 10.27 -6.61 11.41
C THR A 162 11.71 -6.23 11.07
N LEU A 163 12.04 -6.18 9.76
CA LEU A 163 13.41 -5.97 9.31
C LEU A 163 13.56 -4.64 8.55
N ARG A 164 14.53 -3.84 8.98
CA ARG A 164 14.87 -2.54 8.40
C ARG A 164 15.24 -2.64 6.92
N LYS A 165 15.95 -3.70 6.53
CA LYS A 165 16.37 -3.93 5.15
C LYS A 165 15.19 -4.02 4.15
N PHE A 166 13.99 -4.32 4.61
CA PHE A 166 12.76 -4.34 3.82
C PHE A 166 11.83 -3.17 4.11
N HIS A 167 12.35 -2.11 4.76
CA HIS A 167 11.57 -0.97 5.23
C HIS A 167 10.35 -1.39 6.08
N GLY A 168 10.57 -2.35 6.98
CA GLY A 168 9.58 -2.82 7.94
C GLY A 168 9.23 -1.77 8.99
N GLY A 169 8.62 -2.21 10.07
CA GLY A 169 8.17 -1.38 11.19
C GLY A 169 6.69 -1.05 11.13
N VAL A 170 6.13 -0.79 12.29
CA VAL A 170 4.72 -0.43 12.44
C VAL A 170 4.42 0.92 11.78
N LEU A 171 5.39 1.84 11.79
CA LEU A 171 5.28 3.13 11.11
C LEU A 171 5.04 2.95 9.61
N ASN A 172 5.74 2.03 8.96
CA ASN A 172 5.61 1.77 7.52
C ASN A 172 4.48 0.79 7.19
N ASN A 173 4.12 -0.10 8.10
CA ASN A 173 3.12 -1.13 7.84
C ASN A 173 1.70 -0.71 8.21
N THR A 174 1.48 -0.28 9.45
CA THR A 174 0.14 -0.01 10.00
C THR A 174 -0.18 1.49 9.99
N CYS A 175 0.76 2.32 10.39
CA CYS A 175 0.54 3.76 10.51
C CYS A 175 0.18 4.47 9.20
N PRO A 176 0.58 4.04 7.99
CA PRO A 176 0.15 4.72 6.77
C PRO A 176 -1.37 4.82 6.64
N HIS A 177 -2.11 3.81 7.11
CA HIS A 177 -3.57 3.85 7.08
C HIS A 177 -4.15 4.91 8.03
N PHE A 178 -3.62 4.99 9.26
CA PHE A 178 -4.09 5.94 10.26
C PHE A 178 -3.64 7.36 9.95
N LEU A 179 -2.39 7.54 9.51
CA LEU A 179 -1.88 8.84 9.10
C LEU A 179 -2.67 9.41 7.91
N ASP A 180 -2.97 8.59 6.92
CA ASP A 180 -3.78 9.01 5.77
C ASP A 180 -5.18 9.49 6.20
N ILE A 181 -5.87 8.71 7.05
CA ILE A 181 -7.19 9.09 7.58
C ILE A 181 -7.07 10.36 8.42
N GLY A 182 -6.08 10.42 9.33
CA GLY A 182 -5.86 11.59 10.18
C GLY A 182 -5.61 12.87 9.40
N LEU A 183 -4.77 12.81 8.37
CA LEU A 183 -4.49 13.95 7.49
C LEU A 183 -5.73 14.40 6.70
N ARG A 184 -6.56 13.46 6.26
CA ARG A 184 -7.83 13.76 5.56
C ARG A 184 -8.86 14.40 6.48
N LEU A 185 -8.95 13.94 7.73
CA LEU A 185 -9.82 14.53 8.75
C LEU A 185 -9.32 15.92 9.19
N LEU A 186 -7.99 16.09 9.26
CA LEU A 186 -7.35 17.35 9.61
C LEU A 186 -7.67 18.45 8.58
N GLY A 187 -7.63 18.11 7.28
CA GLY A 187 -7.98 19.03 6.18
C GLY A 187 -7.11 20.28 6.07
N SER A 188 -5.96 20.31 6.75
CA SER A 188 -5.04 21.44 6.85
C SER A 188 -3.59 20.97 6.81
N PRO A 189 -2.65 21.78 6.30
CA PRO A 189 -1.23 21.42 6.27
C PRO A 189 -0.66 21.21 7.66
N VAL A 190 0.10 20.13 7.82
CA VAL A 190 0.86 19.84 9.05
C VAL A 190 2.02 20.82 9.18
N LYS A 191 2.18 21.40 10.36
CA LYS A 191 3.25 22.35 10.72
C LYS A 191 4.36 21.70 11.53
N GLU A 192 3.99 20.79 12.42
CA GLU A 192 4.94 20.12 13.31
C GLU A 192 4.59 18.64 13.41
N VAL A 193 5.64 17.84 13.53
CA VAL A 193 5.55 16.38 13.74
C VAL A 193 6.41 16.01 14.94
N PHE A 194 5.84 15.25 15.87
CA PHE A 194 6.56 14.56 16.93
C PHE A 194 6.35 13.06 16.81
N CYS A 195 7.40 12.27 16.98
CA CYS A 195 7.34 10.82 16.98
C CYS A 195 8.10 10.22 18.16
N ASP A 196 7.49 9.22 18.80
CA ASP A 196 8.16 8.28 19.73
C ASP A 196 8.07 6.87 19.13
N LEU A 197 9.22 6.33 18.74
CA LEU A 197 9.35 5.05 18.07
C LEU A 197 10.18 4.12 18.95
N ARG A 198 9.62 2.94 19.29
CA ARG A 198 10.32 1.96 20.16
C ARG A 198 10.16 0.55 19.62
N GLN A 199 11.19 -0.24 19.81
CA GLN A 199 11.13 -1.69 19.69
C GLN A 199 10.94 -2.28 21.10
N ILE A 200 9.85 -2.99 21.34
CA ILE A 200 9.47 -3.47 22.68
C ILE A 200 9.40 -5.00 22.71
N ALA A 201 8.72 -5.61 21.76
CA ALA A 201 8.34 -7.02 21.82
C ALA A 201 8.66 -7.84 20.57
N SER A 202 8.62 -7.23 19.39
CA SER A 202 8.87 -7.93 18.12
C SER A 202 10.33 -8.33 17.95
N PHE A 203 10.54 -9.42 17.21
CA PHE A 203 11.87 -9.79 16.73
C PHE A 203 12.25 -8.90 15.54
N GLY A 204 13.55 -8.70 15.33
CA GLY A 204 14.03 -7.85 14.23
C GLY A 204 14.74 -6.59 14.73
N ASP A 205 14.78 -5.55 13.89
CA ASP A 205 15.58 -4.35 14.12
C ASP A 205 14.82 -3.04 13.82
N VAL A 206 13.47 -3.09 13.82
CA VAL A 206 12.58 -1.94 13.63
C VAL A 206 11.59 -1.81 14.76
N GLU A 207 10.91 -0.66 14.83
CA GLU A 207 9.93 -0.35 15.85
C GLU A 207 8.63 -1.18 15.71
N ASP A 208 8.04 -1.52 16.87
CA ASP A 208 6.74 -2.15 17.01
C ASP A 208 5.78 -1.34 17.90
N HIS A 209 6.26 -0.21 18.42
CA HIS A 209 5.47 0.78 19.14
C HIS A 209 5.70 2.15 18.52
N VAL A 210 4.60 2.81 18.15
CA VAL A 210 4.62 4.10 17.46
C VAL A 210 3.64 5.06 18.11
N LYS A 211 4.12 6.24 18.43
CA LYS A 211 3.28 7.40 18.72
C LYS A 211 3.66 8.51 17.75
N VAL A 212 2.67 9.07 17.09
CA VAL A 212 2.83 10.23 16.21
C VAL A 212 1.88 11.32 16.66
N LEU A 213 2.40 12.54 16.79
CA LEU A 213 1.60 13.73 17.00
C LEU A 213 1.85 14.68 15.84
N LEU A 214 0.77 15.09 15.20
CA LEU A 214 0.79 16.08 14.12
C LEU A 214 0.07 17.35 14.62
N ARG A 215 0.71 18.50 14.48
CA ARG A 215 0.10 19.78 14.76
C ARG A 215 -0.16 20.56 13.46
N ALA A 216 -1.36 21.06 13.33
CA ALA A 216 -1.76 22.03 12.31
C ALA A 216 -2.35 23.28 12.99
N ASP A 217 -2.71 24.29 12.22
CA ASP A 217 -3.29 25.52 12.77
C ASP A 217 -4.69 25.30 13.36
N ASN A 218 -5.46 24.41 12.77
CA ASN A 218 -6.86 24.14 13.16
C ASN A 218 -7.02 23.00 14.18
N ALA A 219 -6.13 22.00 14.19
CA ALA A 219 -6.30 20.84 15.06
C ALA A 219 -4.98 20.08 15.31
N ARG A 220 -5.07 19.07 16.18
CA ARG A 220 -4.00 18.10 16.46
C ARG A 220 -4.47 16.67 16.17
N VAL A 221 -3.57 15.86 15.66
CA VAL A 221 -3.78 14.41 15.42
C VAL A 221 -2.81 13.61 16.27
N TYR A 222 -3.30 12.63 17.02
CA TYR A 222 -2.52 11.74 17.86
C TYR A 222 -2.64 10.30 17.39
#